data_f8955a0ed5ae451d9b7fac0e85c4814b
#
_entry.id   f8955a0ed5ae451d9b7fac0e85c4814b
#
_cell.length_a   1.000
_cell.length_b   1.000
_cell.length_c   1.000
_cell.angle_alpha   90.00
_cell.angle_beta   90.00
_cell.angle_gamma   90.00
#
_symmetry.space_group_name_H-M   'P 1'
#
loop_
_entity.id
_entity.type
_entity.pdbx_description
1 polymer ?
#
loop_
_entity_poly.entity_id
_entity_poly.type
_entity_poly.pdbx_seq_one_letter_code
_entity_poly.pdbx_strand_id
1 'polypeptide(L)'
;MKSLPKLKDTLLPARPDDILEYDEAWSFVLKKINKRWLWTVLCRRTRQIIAFVIGDRSENTCRRLWKKVPIEYRHCLSYSDFWDAYQKVLQHEAHHAVGKESGQTSHMERWYCTLRQHQARYVRKTLSFSKRDAFHHMVTKWFIVDHNLARKQLASLTL
;
A
#
# COMPACT_ATOMS: atom_id res chain seq x y z
N MET A 1 14.82 22.01 4.55
CA MET A 1 13.60 21.23 4.30
C MET A 1 13.63 19.99 5.21
N LYS A 2 12.67 19.84 6.12
CA LYS A 2 12.62 18.63 6.97
C LYS A 2 12.34 17.43 6.09
N SER A 3 13.18 16.40 6.16
CA SER A 3 12.96 15.14 5.43
C SER A 3 11.70 14.45 5.96
N LEU A 4 10.93 13.81 5.06
CA LEU A 4 9.80 12.98 5.47
C LEU A 4 10.28 11.86 6.40
N PRO A 5 9.52 11.53 7.45
CA PRO A 5 9.87 10.43 8.34
C PRO A 5 9.93 9.09 7.57
N LYS A 6 10.62 8.12 8.14
CA LYS A 6 10.57 6.75 7.63
C LYS A 6 9.15 6.20 7.87
N LEU A 7 8.64 5.42 6.93
CA LEU A 7 7.27 4.91 7.03
C LEU A 7 7.03 4.13 8.34
N LYS A 8 8.00 3.31 8.76
CA LYS A 8 7.92 2.55 10.01
C LYS A 8 7.70 3.42 11.26
N ASP A 9 8.21 4.66 11.26
CA ASP A 9 8.10 5.57 12.39
C ASP A 9 6.70 6.20 12.51
N THR A 10 5.88 6.05 11.48
CA THR A 10 4.49 6.50 11.46
C THR A 10 3.50 5.46 11.95
N LEU A 11 3.93 4.20 12.12
CA LEU A 11 3.05 3.08 12.43
C LEU A 11 2.68 3.04 13.91
N LEU A 12 1.47 2.56 14.18
CA LEU A 12 1.07 2.07 15.49
C LEU A 12 1.72 0.71 15.75
N PRO A 13 1.91 0.31 17.01
CA PRO A 13 2.45 -1.01 17.33
C PRO A 13 1.65 -2.14 16.70
N ALA A 14 2.35 -3.13 16.13
CA ALA A 14 1.74 -4.34 15.59
C ALA A 14 1.15 -5.20 16.70
N ARG A 15 0.10 -5.96 16.37
CA ARG A 15 -0.50 -6.98 17.25
C ARG A 15 -0.53 -8.33 16.53
N PRO A 16 -0.43 -9.45 17.26
CA PRO A 16 -0.47 -10.78 16.64
C PRO A 16 -1.77 -11.08 15.89
N ASP A 17 -2.88 -10.45 16.29
CA ASP A 17 -4.22 -10.59 15.68
C ASP A 17 -4.49 -9.57 14.56
N ASP A 18 -3.50 -8.78 14.17
CA ASP A 18 -3.62 -7.88 13.02
C ASP A 18 -3.86 -8.67 11.73
N ILE A 19 -4.70 -8.11 10.86
CA ILE A 19 -4.99 -8.66 9.54
C ILE A 19 -4.48 -7.67 8.50
N LEU A 20 -3.74 -8.18 7.52
CA LEU A 20 -3.16 -7.39 6.44
C LEU A 20 -3.91 -7.63 5.12
N GLU A 21 -4.02 -6.57 4.34
CA GLU A 21 -4.54 -6.62 2.98
C GLU A 21 -3.47 -6.15 2.00
N TYR A 22 -3.22 -6.95 0.96
CA TYR A 22 -2.27 -6.66 -0.13
C TYR A 22 -3.05 -6.36 -1.39
N ASP A 23 -2.67 -5.31 -2.10
CA ASP A 23 -3.24 -5.00 -3.41
C ASP A 23 -2.29 -4.07 -4.19
N GLU A 24 -2.51 -3.94 -5.50
CA GLU A 24 -1.80 -3.01 -6.34
C GLU A 24 -2.74 -2.19 -7.23
N ALA A 25 -2.34 -0.96 -7.50
CA ALA A 25 -3.01 -0.07 -8.44
C ALA A 25 -2.00 0.58 -9.39
N TRP A 26 -2.36 0.78 -10.65
CA TRP A 26 -1.48 1.42 -11.59
C TRP A 26 -1.76 2.90 -11.79
N SER A 27 -0.71 3.61 -12.07
CA SER A 27 -0.67 4.97 -12.57
C SER A 27 0.34 5.03 -13.71
N PHE A 28 0.74 6.21 -14.16
CA PHE A 28 1.73 6.34 -15.21
C PHE A 28 2.58 7.61 -15.04
N VAL A 29 3.73 7.61 -15.68
CA VAL A 29 4.65 8.75 -15.74
C VAL A 29 4.82 9.18 -17.18
N LEU A 30 4.59 10.46 -17.50
CA LEU A 30 4.62 11.10 -18.81
C LEU A 30 3.58 10.59 -19.79
N LYS A 31 3.55 9.31 -20.10
CA LYS A 31 2.66 8.66 -21.07
C LYS A 31 2.01 7.43 -20.46
N LYS A 32 0.77 7.13 -20.86
CA LYS A 32 0.01 5.97 -20.34
C LYS A 32 0.70 4.62 -20.53
N ILE A 33 1.55 4.49 -21.55
CA ILE A 33 2.35 3.28 -21.77
C ILE A 33 3.39 3.07 -20.66
N ASN A 34 3.85 4.13 -20.01
CA ASN A 34 4.81 4.07 -18.93
C ASN A 34 4.10 3.80 -17.60
N LYS A 35 3.48 2.65 -17.46
CA LYS A 35 2.77 2.26 -16.24
C LYS A 35 3.72 2.16 -15.05
N ARG A 36 3.23 2.62 -13.89
CA ARG A 36 3.85 2.45 -12.58
C ARG A 36 2.81 1.83 -11.66
N TRP A 37 3.14 0.70 -11.11
CA TRP A 37 2.29 -0.01 -10.18
C TRP A 37 2.65 0.37 -8.74
N LEU A 38 1.67 0.88 -8.02
CA LEU A 38 1.77 1.10 -6.59
C LEU A 38 1.28 -0.16 -5.88
N TRP A 39 2.18 -0.84 -5.21
CA TRP A 39 1.90 -2.01 -4.38
C TRP A 39 1.85 -1.57 -2.94
N THR A 40 0.82 -1.97 -2.22
CA THR A 40 0.59 -1.56 -0.83
C THR A 40 0.19 -2.72 0.06
N VAL A 41 0.51 -2.59 1.33
CA VAL A 41 0.05 -3.45 2.42
C VAL A 41 -0.66 -2.59 3.45
N LEU A 42 -1.90 -2.89 3.75
CA LEU A 42 -2.72 -2.17 4.73
C LEU A 42 -2.99 -3.06 5.94
N CYS A 43 -2.85 -2.51 7.14
CA CYS A 43 -3.33 -3.15 8.38
C CYS A 43 -4.80 -2.80 8.59
N ARG A 44 -5.64 -3.82 8.67
CA ARG A 44 -7.11 -3.67 8.79
C ARG A 44 -7.51 -2.95 10.07
N ARG A 45 -6.88 -3.24 11.19
CA ARG A 45 -7.18 -2.62 12.49
C ARG A 45 -6.84 -1.13 12.51
N THR A 46 -5.61 -0.78 12.14
CA THR A 46 -5.10 0.59 12.24
C THR A 46 -5.46 1.45 11.03
N ARG A 47 -5.84 0.84 9.92
CA ARG A 47 -6.06 1.48 8.60
C ARG A 47 -4.80 2.17 8.06
N GLN A 48 -3.63 1.84 8.59
CA GLN A 48 -2.37 2.39 8.13
C GLN A 48 -1.79 1.56 7.00
N ILE A 49 -1.04 2.21 6.13
CA ILE A 49 -0.22 1.55 5.11
C ILE A 49 1.10 1.12 5.75
N ILE A 50 1.28 -0.19 5.85
CA ILE A 50 2.43 -0.80 6.53
C ILE A 50 3.69 -0.76 5.67
N ALA A 51 3.51 -0.98 4.37
CA ALA A 51 4.59 -0.94 3.39
C ALA A 51 4.05 -0.58 2.02
N PHE A 52 4.89 0.01 1.17
CA PHE A 52 4.59 0.24 -0.24
C PHE A 52 5.85 0.21 -1.10
N VAL A 53 5.68 -0.12 -2.36
CA VAL A 53 6.68 0.04 -3.41
C VAL A 53 6.02 0.54 -4.69
N ILE A 54 6.78 1.22 -5.52
CA ILE A 54 6.38 1.58 -6.88
C ILE A 54 7.32 0.89 -7.85
N GLY A 55 6.77 0.22 -8.85
CA GLY A 55 7.53 -0.51 -9.85
C GLY A 55 6.65 -1.06 -10.96
N ASP A 56 7.06 -2.15 -11.55
CA ASP A 56 6.26 -2.92 -12.50
C ASP A 56 5.32 -3.91 -11.78
N ARG A 57 4.58 -4.70 -12.53
CA ARG A 57 3.67 -5.73 -11.98
C ARG A 57 4.34 -7.10 -11.93
N SER A 58 5.61 -7.15 -11.56
CA SER A 58 6.41 -8.39 -11.52
C SER A 58 6.53 -8.99 -10.13
N GLU A 59 6.90 -10.26 -10.09
CA GLU A 59 7.28 -10.98 -8.88
C GLU A 59 8.41 -10.26 -8.12
N ASN A 60 9.38 -9.69 -8.85
CA ASN A 60 10.50 -8.97 -8.25
C ASN A 60 10.03 -7.74 -7.47
N THR A 61 9.08 -6.99 -8.00
CA THR A 61 8.48 -5.85 -7.29
C THR A 61 7.70 -6.31 -6.06
N CYS A 62 6.97 -7.42 -6.15
CA CYS A 62 6.29 -8.04 -5.01
C CYS A 62 7.29 -8.46 -3.90
N ARG A 63 8.45 -9.03 -4.27
CA ARG A 63 9.54 -9.36 -3.32
C ARG A 63 10.10 -8.12 -2.64
N ARG A 64 10.24 -7.03 -3.36
CA ARG A 64 10.65 -5.74 -2.77
C ARG A 64 9.63 -5.22 -1.77
N LEU A 65 8.33 -5.37 -2.05
CA LEU A 65 7.27 -5.05 -1.10
C LEU A 65 7.40 -5.89 0.17
N TRP A 66 7.49 -7.22 0.03
CA TRP A 66 7.63 -8.14 1.16
C TRP A 66 8.81 -7.80 2.07
N LYS A 67 9.96 -7.45 1.49
CA LYS A 67 11.15 -7.03 2.24
C LYS A 67 10.93 -5.75 3.05
N LYS A 68 10.00 -4.89 2.63
CA LYS A 68 9.66 -3.64 3.34
C LYS A 68 8.61 -3.83 4.44
N VAL A 69 7.90 -4.95 4.46
CA VAL A 69 6.97 -5.26 5.55
C VAL A 69 7.79 -5.45 6.84
N PRO A 70 7.52 -4.68 7.91
CA PRO A 70 8.21 -4.86 9.17
C PRO A 70 8.04 -6.28 9.70
N ILE A 71 9.06 -6.81 10.35
CA ILE A 71 9.12 -8.20 10.80
C ILE A 71 7.94 -8.57 11.72
N GLU A 72 7.46 -7.61 12.50
CA GLU A 72 6.34 -7.77 13.43
C GLU A 72 5.00 -8.08 12.74
N TYR A 73 4.89 -7.72 11.45
CA TYR A 73 3.70 -7.95 10.64
C TYR A 73 3.79 -9.19 9.74
N ARG A 74 4.97 -9.78 9.56
CA ARG A 74 5.18 -10.83 8.54
C ARG A 74 4.44 -12.13 8.82
N HIS A 75 4.05 -12.38 10.06
CA HIS A 75 3.31 -13.57 10.47
C HIS A 75 1.81 -13.33 10.69
N CYS A 76 1.35 -12.11 10.46
CA CYS A 76 -0.05 -11.78 10.59
C CYS A 76 -0.87 -12.44 9.48
N LEU A 77 -2.13 -12.76 9.79
CA LEU A 77 -3.11 -13.18 8.79
C LEU A 77 -3.18 -12.15 7.66
N SER A 78 -3.15 -12.58 6.43
CA SER A 78 -3.16 -11.67 5.29
C SER A 78 -3.95 -12.18 4.10
N TYR A 79 -4.46 -11.24 3.31
CA TYR A 79 -5.27 -11.51 2.14
C TYR A 79 -4.72 -10.72 0.93
N SER A 80 -4.77 -11.35 -0.24
CA SER A 80 -4.57 -10.71 -1.55
C SER A 80 -5.53 -11.29 -2.57
N ASP A 81 -5.57 -10.74 -3.77
CA ASP A 81 -6.19 -11.41 -4.90
C ASP A 81 -5.32 -12.60 -5.40
N PHE A 82 -5.79 -13.25 -6.46
CA PHE A 82 -5.10 -14.41 -7.06
C PHE A 82 -3.92 -14.04 -7.97
N TRP A 83 -3.42 -12.80 -7.93
CA TRP A 83 -2.30 -12.43 -8.77
C TRP A 83 -1.07 -13.32 -8.48
N ASP A 84 -0.50 -13.84 -9.53
CA ASP A 84 0.55 -14.88 -9.50
C ASP A 84 1.77 -14.48 -8.64
N ALA A 85 2.14 -13.20 -8.67
CA ALA A 85 3.25 -12.69 -7.88
C ALA A 85 3.03 -12.85 -6.36
N TYR A 86 1.79 -12.62 -5.87
CA TYR A 86 1.47 -12.84 -4.47
C TYR A 86 1.60 -14.31 -4.09
N GLN A 87 1.08 -15.21 -4.92
CA GLN A 87 1.14 -16.65 -4.67
C GLN A 87 2.58 -17.18 -4.61
N LYS A 88 3.49 -16.62 -5.42
CA LYS A 88 4.90 -17.00 -5.45
C LYS A 88 5.72 -16.40 -4.30
N VAL A 89 5.39 -15.21 -3.84
CA VAL A 89 6.19 -14.46 -2.85
C VAL A 89 5.67 -14.67 -1.45
N LEU A 90 4.34 -14.70 -1.25
CA LEU A 90 3.69 -14.78 0.06
C LEU A 90 3.36 -16.24 0.42
N GLN A 91 4.35 -17.11 0.33
CA GLN A 91 4.20 -18.54 0.62
C GLN A 91 4.33 -18.82 2.12
N HIS A 92 3.40 -18.30 2.92
CA HIS A 92 3.32 -18.61 4.34
C HIS A 92 1.89 -19.00 4.74
N GLU A 93 1.76 -19.79 5.80
CA GLU A 93 0.49 -20.40 6.21
C GLU A 93 -0.62 -19.40 6.51
N ALA A 94 -0.26 -18.20 6.95
CA ALA A 94 -1.22 -17.14 7.29
C ALA A 94 -1.63 -16.26 6.10
N HIS A 95 -1.17 -16.55 4.86
CA HIS A 95 -1.56 -15.81 3.67
C HIS A 95 -2.62 -16.55 2.86
N HIS A 96 -3.69 -15.85 2.47
CA HIS A 96 -4.79 -16.40 1.68
C HIS A 96 -5.05 -15.55 0.44
N ALA A 97 -4.99 -16.18 -0.73
CA ALA A 97 -5.48 -15.59 -1.97
C ALA A 97 -7.01 -15.76 -2.04
N VAL A 98 -7.73 -14.69 -2.31
CA VAL A 98 -9.21 -14.66 -2.29
C VAL A 98 -9.76 -13.86 -3.46
N GLY A 99 -10.96 -14.20 -3.89
CA GLY A 99 -11.69 -13.40 -4.87
C GLY A 99 -12.24 -12.11 -4.25
N LYS A 100 -12.55 -11.14 -5.10
CA LYS A 100 -13.13 -9.86 -4.68
C LYS A 100 -14.47 -10.00 -3.98
N GLU A 101 -15.25 -11.01 -4.33
CA GLU A 101 -16.53 -11.35 -3.73
C GLU A 101 -16.44 -11.70 -2.24
N SER A 102 -15.24 -12.08 -1.77
CA SER A 102 -15.02 -12.39 -0.35
C SER A 102 -15.06 -11.16 0.56
N GLY A 103 -14.85 -9.95 0.00
CA GLY A 103 -14.75 -8.71 0.75
C GLY A 103 -13.49 -8.57 1.61
N GLN A 104 -12.56 -9.53 1.56
CA GLN A 104 -11.38 -9.56 2.44
C GLN A 104 -10.31 -8.50 2.10
N THR A 105 -10.42 -7.83 0.95
CA THR A 105 -9.56 -6.72 0.53
C THR A 105 -10.30 -5.38 0.46
N SER A 106 -11.50 -5.31 1.02
CA SER A 106 -12.39 -4.15 0.91
C SER A 106 -11.84 -2.87 1.53
N HIS A 107 -11.02 -2.97 2.59
CA HIS A 107 -10.40 -1.80 3.22
C HIS A 107 -9.30 -1.20 2.34
N MET A 108 -8.55 -2.05 1.67
CA MET A 108 -7.54 -1.61 0.71
C MET A 108 -8.21 -0.95 -0.51
N GLU A 109 -9.27 -1.53 -1.04
CA GLU A 109 -10.03 -0.94 -2.14
C GLU A 109 -10.56 0.46 -1.78
N ARG A 110 -11.10 0.62 -0.58
CA ARG A 110 -11.54 1.92 -0.05
C ARG A 110 -10.39 2.92 0.07
N TRP A 111 -9.23 2.47 0.54
CA TRP A 111 -8.05 3.33 0.62
C TRP A 111 -7.60 3.81 -0.76
N TYR A 112 -7.62 2.95 -1.79
CA TYR A 112 -7.34 3.37 -3.17
C TYR A 112 -8.36 4.36 -3.70
N CYS A 113 -9.64 4.23 -3.35
CA CYS A 113 -10.63 5.27 -3.69
C CYS A 113 -10.26 6.61 -3.07
N THR A 114 -9.87 6.63 -1.80
CA THR A 114 -9.41 7.84 -1.11
C THR A 114 -8.16 8.42 -1.77
N LEU A 115 -7.18 7.59 -2.12
CA LEU A 115 -5.98 8.02 -2.85
C LEU A 115 -6.34 8.71 -4.16
N ARG A 116 -7.25 8.14 -4.96
CA ARG A 116 -7.68 8.73 -6.24
C ARG A 116 -8.43 10.05 -6.05
N GLN A 117 -9.21 10.19 -4.99
CA GLN A 117 -9.91 11.44 -4.68
C GLN A 117 -8.96 12.59 -4.33
N HIS A 118 -7.85 12.30 -3.65
CA HIS A 118 -6.90 13.32 -3.18
C HIS A 118 -5.68 13.49 -4.09
N GLN A 119 -5.38 12.50 -4.92
CA GLN A 119 -4.20 12.49 -5.78
C GLN A 119 -4.59 12.28 -7.25
N ALA A 120 -4.80 13.36 -7.98
CA ALA A 120 -5.23 13.35 -9.39
C ALA A 120 -4.35 12.46 -10.28
N ARG A 121 -3.06 12.35 -9.98
CA ARG A 121 -2.10 11.51 -10.72
C ARG A 121 -2.42 10.01 -10.69
N TYR A 122 -3.26 9.56 -9.76
CA TYR A 122 -3.74 8.18 -9.68
C TYR A 122 -5.06 7.94 -10.40
N VAL A 123 -5.65 8.98 -10.97
CA VAL A 123 -6.83 8.87 -11.85
C VAL A 123 -6.38 8.50 -13.26
N ARG A 124 -6.90 7.41 -13.81
CA ARG A 124 -6.45 6.85 -15.12
C ARG A 124 -6.60 7.79 -16.31
N LYS A 125 -7.56 8.70 -16.28
CA LYS A 125 -7.81 9.70 -17.33
C LYS A 125 -7.37 11.11 -16.94
N THR A 126 -6.40 11.22 -16.03
CA THR A 126 -5.94 12.52 -15.55
C THR A 126 -5.11 13.28 -16.59
N LEU A 127 -5.23 14.59 -16.59
CA LEU A 127 -4.26 15.51 -17.22
C LEU A 127 -3.14 15.90 -16.22
N SER A 128 -3.33 15.63 -14.93
CA SER A 128 -2.39 15.95 -13.86
C SER A 128 -1.43 14.78 -13.57
N PHE A 129 -0.93 14.13 -14.60
CA PHE A 129 -0.02 13.00 -14.48
C PHE A 129 1.38 13.41 -14.03
N SER A 130 2.09 12.47 -13.40
CA SER A 130 3.48 12.66 -13.00
C SER A 130 4.42 12.76 -14.20
N LYS A 131 5.35 13.68 -14.16
CA LYS A 131 6.34 13.89 -15.24
C LYS A 131 7.68 13.21 -14.98
N ARG A 132 7.96 12.84 -13.72
CA ARG A 132 9.22 12.20 -13.28
C ARG A 132 8.93 11.16 -12.21
N ASP A 133 9.65 10.05 -12.25
CA ASP A 133 9.54 8.97 -11.26
C ASP A 133 9.83 9.44 -9.84
N ALA A 134 10.87 10.26 -9.66
CA ALA A 134 11.21 10.80 -8.34
C ALA A 134 10.06 11.61 -7.71
N PHE A 135 9.38 12.43 -8.50
CA PHE A 135 8.22 13.19 -8.06
C PHE A 135 7.02 12.29 -7.77
N HIS A 136 6.79 11.29 -8.62
CA HIS A 136 5.71 10.32 -8.44
C HIS A 136 5.89 9.58 -7.10
N HIS A 137 7.08 9.09 -6.84
CA HIS A 137 7.42 8.41 -5.58
C HIS A 137 7.30 9.35 -4.36
N MET A 138 7.83 10.56 -4.47
CA MET A 138 7.84 11.52 -3.35
C MET A 138 6.41 11.91 -2.93
N VAL A 139 5.55 12.21 -3.89
CA VAL A 139 4.14 12.59 -3.60
C VAL A 139 3.35 11.41 -3.05
N THR A 140 3.57 10.22 -3.58
CA THR A 140 2.95 9.00 -3.04
C THR A 140 3.39 8.75 -1.60
N LYS A 141 4.70 8.83 -1.33
CA LYS A 141 5.24 8.68 0.02
C LYS A 141 4.67 9.72 0.98
N TRP A 142 4.61 10.98 0.55
CA TRP A 142 4.04 12.04 1.37
C TRP A 142 2.58 11.77 1.72
N PHE A 143 1.76 11.42 0.75
CA PHE A 143 0.36 11.07 0.99
C PHE A 143 0.20 9.91 1.99
N ILE A 144 1.01 8.85 1.85
CA ILE A 144 0.97 7.69 2.75
C ILE A 144 1.42 8.06 4.17
N VAL A 145 2.49 8.84 4.30
CA VAL A 145 2.99 9.31 5.60
C VAL A 145 1.95 10.17 6.30
N ASP A 146 1.35 11.12 5.60
CA ASP A 146 0.32 12.00 6.14
C ASP A 146 -0.91 11.21 6.58
N HIS A 147 -1.38 10.27 5.76
CA HIS A 147 -2.45 9.35 6.09
C HIS A 147 -2.14 8.55 7.38
N ASN A 148 -0.96 7.96 7.47
CA ASN A 148 -0.55 7.15 8.63
C ASN A 148 -0.49 7.99 9.92
N LEU A 149 0.05 9.21 9.84
CA LEU A 149 0.12 10.13 10.98
C LEU A 149 -1.28 10.56 11.44
N ALA A 150 -2.18 10.84 10.52
CA ALA A 150 -3.58 11.16 10.86
C ALA A 150 -4.26 9.98 11.57
N ARG A 151 -4.03 8.73 11.13
CA ARG A 151 -4.54 7.53 11.80
C ARG A 151 -3.95 7.35 13.20
N LYS A 152 -2.65 7.61 13.36
CA LYS A 152 -1.98 7.55 14.66
C LYS A 152 -2.55 8.59 15.65
N GLN A 153 -2.81 9.81 15.18
CA GLN A 153 -3.43 10.86 15.98
C GLN A 153 -4.86 10.48 16.40
N LEU A 154 -5.68 9.96 15.48
CA LEU A 154 -7.05 9.52 15.80
C LEU A 154 -7.06 8.43 16.88
N ALA A 155 -6.14 7.47 16.79
CA ALA A 155 -6.01 6.40 17.79
C ALA A 155 -5.65 6.95 19.20
N SER A 156 -4.88 8.02 19.28
CA SER A 156 -4.54 8.67 20.56
C SER A 156 -5.70 9.45 21.20
N LEU A 157 -6.69 9.85 20.40
CA LEU A 157 -7.87 10.58 20.89
C LEU A 157 -8.98 9.63 21.39
N THR A 158 -8.92 8.35 21.05
CA THR A 158 -9.90 7.33 21.44
C THR A 158 -9.49 6.53 22.69
N LEU A 159 -8.37 6.86 23.29
CA LEU A 159 -7.90 6.35 24.59
C LEU A 159 -8.24 7.30 25.71
#